data_280fefb2c409cc5180adbba90faa736b
#
_entry.id   280fefb2c409cc5180adbba90faa736b
#
_cell.length_a   1.000
_cell.length_b   1.000
_cell.length_c   1.000
_cell.angle_alpha   90.00
_cell.angle_beta   90.00
_cell.angle_gamma   90.00
#
_symmetry.space_group_name_H-M   'P 1'
#
loop_
_entity.id
_entity.type
_entity.pdbx_description
1 polymer ?
#
loop_
_entity_poly.entity_id
_entity_poly.type
_entity_poly.pdbx_seq_one_letter_code
_entity_poly.pdbx_strand_id
1 'polypeptide(L)'
;MTDTADSPTPVEDLLARARAHVTHSHAKNTLDAYAADWKHFSRWCDEHKRRALPASPETILCYVVDLVDRYTVATIDRRLSSIGYYHKQAPYGLPTKDPEVERTMRGIHRVKGIAPNGKAPILTPLLCQMGAALPDDLPGLRDKALLLIGFASAFGRCELVGLQVRDVQIDE
;
A
#
# COMPACT_ATOMS: atom_id res chain seq x y z
N MET A 1 39.79 35.72 11.82
CA MET A 1 38.76 34.89 12.49
C MET A 1 38.30 33.92 11.42
N THR A 2 38.84 32.73 11.48
CA THR A 2 38.63 31.64 10.53
C THR A 2 37.39 30.85 10.98
N ASP A 3 36.36 30.95 10.16
CA ASP A 3 35.13 30.18 10.30
C ASP A 3 35.45 28.70 9.98
N THR A 4 35.59 27.89 11.01
CA THR A 4 35.77 26.45 10.88
C THR A 4 34.41 25.84 10.58
N ALA A 5 34.10 25.62 9.28
CA ALA A 5 33.00 24.83 8.83
C ALA A 5 33.10 23.44 9.51
N ASP A 6 32.21 23.19 10.44
CA ASP A 6 32.08 21.93 11.17
C ASP A 6 31.74 20.82 10.17
N SER A 7 32.74 20.00 9.83
CA SER A 7 32.50 18.84 8.97
C SER A 7 31.66 17.83 9.77
N PRO A 8 30.56 17.31 9.24
CA PRO A 8 29.70 16.38 9.98
C PRO A 8 30.49 15.18 10.49
N THR A 9 30.23 14.79 11.73
CA THR A 9 30.87 13.62 12.30
C THR A 9 30.48 12.35 11.53
N PRO A 10 31.28 11.28 11.51
CA PRO A 10 30.93 10.02 10.86
C PRO A 10 29.58 9.46 11.32
N VAL A 11 29.18 9.75 12.55
CA VAL A 11 27.86 9.33 13.09
C VAL A 11 26.73 10.18 12.51
N GLU A 12 26.94 11.48 12.32
CA GLU A 12 25.95 12.37 11.71
C GLU A 12 25.70 12.03 10.25
N ASP A 13 26.74 11.66 9.49
CA ASP A 13 26.58 11.14 8.12
C ASP A 13 25.80 9.83 8.11
N LEU A 14 26.08 8.90 9.01
CA LEU A 14 25.32 7.65 9.14
C LEU A 14 23.85 7.92 9.50
N LEU A 15 23.58 8.87 10.38
CA LEU A 15 22.21 9.26 10.72
C LEU A 15 21.47 9.94 9.54
N ALA A 16 22.16 10.77 8.77
CA ALA A 16 21.60 11.39 7.57
C ALA A 16 21.25 10.32 6.52
N ARG A 17 22.12 9.35 6.29
CA ARG A 17 21.87 8.21 5.40
C ARG A 17 20.72 7.33 5.90
N ALA A 18 20.67 7.05 7.21
CA ALA A 18 19.56 6.31 7.81
C ALA A 18 18.23 7.04 7.59
N ARG A 19 18.16 8.36 7.77
CA ARG A 19 16.96 9.16 7.50
C ARG A 19 16.57 9.13 6.02
N ALA A 20 17.54 9.17 5.10
CA ALA A 20 17.27 9.01 3.67
C ALA A 20 16.64 7.64 3.36
N HIS A 21 17.07 6.56 4.00
CA HIS A 21 16.43 5.25 3.85
C HIS A 21 15.01 5.19 4.43
N VAL A 22 14.73 5.93 5.50
CA VAL A 22 13.37 6.02 6.06
C VAL A 22 12.39 6.69 5.07
N THR A 23 12.81 7.71 4.32
CA THR A 23 11.96 8.34 3.29
C THR A 23 11.61 7.39 2.14
N HIS A 24 12.47 6.40 1.87
CA HIS A 24 12.22 5.36 0.85
C HIS A 24 11.58 4.09 1.42
N SER A 25 11.19 4.06 2.70
CA SER A 25 10.63 2.87 3.37
C SER A 25 9.28 2.42 2.82
N HIS A 26 8.58 3.30 2.12
CA HIS A 26 7.29 3.00 1.51
C HIS A 26 7.32 3.30 0.00
N ALA A 27 6.82 2.37 -0.80
CA ALA A 27 6.61 2.59 -2.23
C ALA A 27 5.62 3.75 -2.46
N LYS A 28 5.78 4.48 -3.55
CA LYS A 28 4.90 5.60 -3.92
C LYS A 28 3.42 5.21 -3.87
N ASN A 29 3.06 4.07 -4.43
CA ASN A 29 1.68 3.57 -4.43
C ASN A 29 1.13 3.35 -3.01
N THR A 30 1.99 2.98 -2.04
CA THR A 30 1.60 2.84 -0.64
C THR A 30 1.30 4.20 -0.01
N LEU A 31 2.13 5.20 -0.30
CA LEU A 31 1.92 6.56 0.20
C LEU A 31 0.66 7.20 -0.39
N ASP A 32 0.41 7.00 -1.68
CA ASP A 32 -0.80 7.46 -2.35
C ASP A 32 -2.06 6.81 -1.74
N ALA A 33 -2.00 5.49 -1.47
CA ALA A 33 -3.07 4.78 -0.79
C ALA A 33 -3.28 5.29 0.64
N TYR A 34 -2.19 5.55 1.39
CA TYR A 34 -2.27 6.11 2.73
C TYR A 34 -2.87 7.52 2.73
N ALA A 35 -2.52 8.36 1.77
CA ALA A 35 -3.09 9.70 1.64
C ALA A 35 -4.61 9.65 1.39
N ALA A 36 -5.06 8.75 0.51
CA ALA A 36 -6.48 8.55 0.26
C ALA A 36 -7.23 8.02 1.49
N ASP A 37 -6.65 7.05 2.21
CA ASP A 37 -7.23 6.46 3.42
C ASP A 37 -7.27 7.49 4.57
N TRP A 38 -6.24 8.33 4.71
CA TRP A 38 -6.20 9.43 5.66
C TRP A 38 -7.29 10.46 5.41
N LYS A 39 -7.46 10.86 4.14
CA LYS A 39 -8.53 11.78 3.74
C LYS A 39 -9.92 11.21 4.08
N HIS A 40 -10.12 9.90 3.90
CA HIS A 40 -11.36 9.24 4.28
C HIS A 40 -11.58 9.28 5.80
N PHE A 41 -10.54 8.97 6.60
CA PHE A 41 -10.61 9.01 8.06
C PHE A 41 -10.87 10.43 8.59
N SER A 42 -10.16 11.43 8.07
CA SER A 42 -10.33 12.83 8.49
C SER A 42 -11.75 13.31 8.23
N ARG A 43 -12.30 13.03 7.03
CA ARG A 43 -13.68 13.36 6.70
C ARG A 43 -14.69 12.66 7.64
N TRP A 44 -14.48 11.37 7.91
CA TRP A 44 -15.32 10.63 8.86
C TRP A 44 -15.27 11.27 10.27
N CYS A 45 -14.10 11.70 10.72
CA CYS A 45 -13.96 12.39 12.00
C CYS A 45 -14.72 13.72 12.02
N ASP A 46 -14.65 14.51 10.95
CA ASP A 46 -15.38 15.79 10.84
C ASP A 46 -16.89 15.56 10.90
N GLU A 47 -17.41 14.58 10.16
CA GLU A 47 -18.82 14.19 10.15
C GLU A 47 -19.33 13.76 11.54
N HIS A 48 -18.46 13.09 12.33
CA HIS A 48 -18.78 12.59 13.67
C HIS A 48 -18.31 13.53 14.80
N LYS A 49 -17.85 14.74 14.47
CA LYS A 49 -17.33 15.73 15.43
C LYS A 49 -16.22 15.16 16.32
N ARG A 50 -15.35 14.36 15.74
CA ARG A 50 -14.17 13.77 16.38
C ARG A 50 -12.89 14.40 15.86
N ARG A 51 -11.83 14.34 16.65
CA ARG A 51 -10.51 14.85 16.23
C ARG A 51 -9.75 13.75 15.51
N ALA A 52 -9.24 14.05 14.31
CA ALA A 52 -8.47 13.08 13.52
C ALA A 52 -7.00 12.99 13.97
N LEU A 53 -6.40 14.11 14.43
CA LEU A 53 -4.99 14.16 14.86
C LEU A 53 -4.82 15.11 16.07
N PRO A 54 -4.42 14.61 17.25
CA PRO A 54 -4.38 13.20 17.61
C PRO A 54 -5.79 12.61 17.73
N ALA A 55 -5.97 11.40 17.21
CA ALA A 55 -7.19 10.63 17.44
C ALA A 55 -7.09 9.88 18.78
N SER A 56 -8.23 9.71 19.46
CA SER A 56 -8.31 8.84 20.64
C SER A 56 -8.54 7.38 20.22
N PRO A 57 -8.16 6.39 21.06
CA PRO A 57 -8.48 4.99 20.83
C PRO A 57 -9.97 4.74 20.58
N GLU A 58 -10.86 5.42 21.34
CA GLU A 58 -12.31 5.36 21.11
C GLU A 58 -12.72 5.80 19.70
N THR A 59 -12.09 6.87 19.18
CA THR A 59 -12.36 7.33 17.81
C THR A 59 -12.01 6.25 16.81
N ILE A 60 -10.87 5.55 17.01
CA ILE A 60 -10.46 4.44 16.16
C ILE A 60 -11.44 3.27 16.26
N LEU A 61 -11.89 2.91 17.46
CA LEU A 61 -12.88 1.85 17.67
C LEU A 61 -14.18 2.14 16.94
N CYS A 62 -14.74 3.34 17.12
CA CYS A 62 -15.96 3.76 16.43
C CYS A 62 -15.79 3.70 14.89
N TYR A 63 -14.66 4.22 14.39
CA TYR A 63 -14.36 4.18 12.95
C TYR A 63 -14.26 2.78 12.41
N VAL A 64 -13.54 1.89 13.09
CA VAL A 64 -13.39 0.48 12.69
C VAL A 64 -14.74 -0.23 12.63
N VAL A 65 -15.56 -0.07 13.68
CA VAL A 65 -16.88 -0.72 13.75
C VAL A 65 -17.79 -0.22 12.63
N ASP A 66 -17.78 1.08 12.33
CA ASP A 66 -18.55 1.65 11.21
C ASP A 66 -18.11 1.10 9.84
N LEU A 67 -16.84 0.71 9.70
CA LEU A 67 -16.31 0.13 8.46
C LEU A 67 -16.58 -1.36 8.28
N VAL A 68 -16.78 -2.10 9.37
CA VAL A 68 -16.81 -3.57 9.35
C VAL A 68 -17.82 -4.12 8.36
N ASP A 69 -19.00 -3.52 8.24
CA ASP A 69 -20.04 -4.04 7.36
C ASP A 69 -19.88 -3.61 5.89
N ARG A 70 -19.07 -2.58 5.63
CA ARG A 70 -18.93 -1.96 4.30
C ARG A 70 -17.65 -2.35 3.58
N TYR A 71 -16.62 -2.77 4.32
CA TYR A 71 -15.28 -2.99 3.76
C TYR A 71 -14.71 -4.34 4.15
N THR A 72 -13.75 -4.81 3.35
CA THR A 72 -12.98 -6.02 3.66
C THR A 72 -12.01 -5.75 4.81
N VAL A 73 -11.65 -6.80 5.53
CA VAL A 73 -10.65 -6.74 6.63
C VAL A 73 -9.33 -6.13 6.15
N ALA A 74 -8.84 -6.56 4.98
CA ALA A 74 -7.60 -6.02 4.41
C ALA A 74 -7.67 -4.48 4.16
N THR A 75 -8.85 -3.95 3.78
CA THR A 75 -9.06 -2.51 3.63
C THR A 75 -9.02 -1.80 4.98
N ILE A 76 -9.62 -2.39 6.01
CA ILE A 76 -9.62 -1.84 7.37
C ILE A 76 -8.20 -1.81 7.93
N ASP A 77 -7.44 -2.91 7.79
CA ASP A 77 -6.05 -3.01 8.23
C ASP A 77 -5.16 -1.95 7.55
N ARG A 78 -5.33 -1.73 6.24
CA ARG A 78 -4.60 -0.69 5.51
C ARG A 78 -4.95 0.71 6.02
N ARG A 79 -6.24 0.98 6.31
CA ARG A 79 -6.68 2.26 6.87
C ARG A 79 -6.10 2.51 8.26
N LEU A 80 -6.06 1.49 9.12
CA LEU A 80 -5.40 1.59 10.42
C LEU A 80 -3.90 1.84 10.28
N SER A 81 -3.25 1.21 9.30
CA SER A 81 -1.84 1.45 8.98
C SER A 81 -1.60 2.89 8.54
N SER A 82 -2.49 3.46 7.71
CA SER A 82 -2.46 4.87 7.32
C SER A 82 -2.59 5.80 8.54
N ILE A 83 -3.56 5.56 9.41
CA ILE A 83 -3.74 6.36 10.64
C ILE A 83 -2.48 6.30 11.51
N GLY A 84 -1.90 5.10 11.69
CA GLY A 84 -0.65 4.94 12.42
C GLY A 84 0.53 5.67 11.77
N TYR A 85 0.60 5.68 10.44
CA TYR A 85 1.63 6.41 9.69
C TYR A 85 1.57 7.92 9.97
N TYR A 86 0.40 8.54 9.88
CA TYR A 86 0.26 9.98 10.15
C TYR A 86 0.48 10.34 11.63
N HIS A 87 0.09 9.48 12.57
CA HIS A 87 0.39 9.71 13.99
C HIS A 87 1.89 9.61 14.32
N LYS A 88 2.63 8.73 13.63
CA LYS A 88 4.09 8.63 13.79
C LYS A 88 4.86 9.87 13.32
N GLN A 89 4.32 10.62 12.38
CA GLN A 89 4.94 11.84 11.88
C GLN A 89 4.70 13.05 12.82
N ALA A 90 3.80 12.92 13.75
CA ALA A 90 3.49 13.93 14.77
C ALA A 90 3.93 13.42 16.14
N PRO A 91 4.18 14.31 17.13
CA PRO A 91 4.62 13.94 18.48
C PRO A 91 3.48 13.35 19.32
N TYR A 92 2.68 12.47 18.74
CA TYR A 92 1.53 11.86 19.40
C TYR A 92 1.73 10.34 19.54
N GLY A 93 1.03 9.77 20.52
CA GLY A 93 0.98 8.32 20.66
C GLY A 93 0.29 7.64 19.49
N LEU A 94 0.43 6.31 19.38
CA LEU A 94 -0.20 5.49 18.35
C LEU A 94 -1.54 4.94 18.84
N PRO A 95 -2.68 5.58 18.57
CA PRO A 95 -3.98 5.12 19.05
C PRO A 95 -4.38 3.76 18.45
N THR A 96 -3.82 3.41 17.29
CA THR A 96 -4.04 2.11 16.64
C THR A 96 -3.35 0.95 17.35
N LYS A 97 -2.45 1.25 18.31
CA LYS A 97 -1.74 0.26 19.15
C LYS A 97 -2.37 0.10 20.53
N ASP A 98 -3.49 0.75 20.76
CA ASP A 98 -4.24 0.57 22.01
C ASP A 98 -4.70 -0.89 22.14
N PRO A 99 -4.57 -1.51 23.34
CA PRO A 99 -4.94 -2.92 23.54
C PRO A 99 -6.40 -3.24 23.21
N GLU A 100 -7.31 -2.29 23.34
CA GLU A 100 -8.71 -2.48 23.03
C GLU A 100 -8.95 -2.48 21.52
N VAL A 101 -8.28 -1.59 20.78
CA VAL A 101 -8.30 -1.56 19.32
C VAL A 101 -7.74 -2.86 18.76
N GLU A 102 -6.60 -3.34 19.27
CA GLU A 102 -6.01 -4.61 18.83
C GLU A 102 -6.91 -5.82 19.14
N ARG A 103 -7.57 -5.83 20.31
CA ARG A 103 -8.53 -6.90 20.65
C ARG A 103 -9.74 -6.90 19.73
N THR A 104 -10.29 -5.72 19.44
CA THR A 104 -11.42 -5.56 18.53
C THR A 104 -11.05 -6.04 17.13
N MET A 105 -9.89 -5.65 16.62
CA MET A 105 -9.41 -6.12 15.31
C MET A 105 -9.22 -7.63 15.26
N ARG A 106 -8.66 -8.25 16.32
CA ARG A 106 -8.57 -9.72 16.40
C ARG A 106 -9.94 -10.39 16.36
N GLY A 107 -10.95 -9.79 17.01
CA GLY A 107 -12.34 -10.25 16.93
C GLY A 107 -12.90 -10.19 15.51
N ILE A 108 -12.71 -9.07 14.83
CA ILE A 108 -13.14 -8.85 13.44
C ILE A 108 -12.47 -9.87 12.49
N HIS A 109 -11.15 -10.05 12.61
CA HIS A 109 -10.38 -11.03 11.83
C HIS A 109 -10.92 -12.44 11.98
N ARG A 110 -11.30 -12.82 13.21
CA ARG A 110 -11.84 -14.16 13.51
C ARG A 110 -13.24 -14.37 12.91
N VAL A 111 -14.09 -13.36 12.97
CA VAL A 111 -15.49 -13.44 12.49
C VAL A 111 -15.59 -13.32 10.98
N LYS A 112 -14.89 -12.37 10.37
CA LYS A 112 -14.95 -12.13 8.93
C LYS A 112 -13.98 -12.98 8.10
N GLY A 113 -12.98 -13.58 8.73
CA GLY A 113 -11.87 -14.24 8.03
C GLY A 113 -10.86 -13.25 7.46
N ILE A 114 -9.64 -13.72 7.28
CA ILE A 114 -8.52 -12.92 6.74
C ILE A 114 -8.28 -13.27 5.27
N ALA A 115 -8.80 -14.41 4.81
CA ALA A 115 -8.53 -14.90 3.47
C ALA A 115 -9.04 -13.91 2.41
N PRO A 116 -8.17 -13.40 1.53
CA PRO A 116 -8.61 -12.59 0.41
C PRO A 116 -9.48 -13.46 -0.50
N ASN A 117 -10.58 -12.89 -0.98
CA ASN A 117 -11.41 -13.53 -2.02
C ASN A 117 -10.63 -13.47 -3.34
N GLY A 118 -9.61 -14.33 -3.45
CA GLY A 118 -8.69 -14.39 -4.59
C GLY A 118 -9.44 -14.80 -5.86
N LYS A 119 -9.03 -14.26 -7.01
CA LYS A 119 -9.45 -14.78 -8.31
C LYS A 119 -8.82 -16.14 -8.56
N ALA A 120 -9.47 -16.98 -9.35
CA ALA A 120 -8.89 -18.25 -9.75
C ALA A 120 -7.54 -17.99 -10.47
N PRO A 121 -6.51 -18.82 -10.20
CA PRO A 121 -5.22 -18.68 -10.88
C PRO A 121 -5.37 -18.97 -12.37
N ILE A 122 -4.73 -18.17 -13.20
CA ILE A 122 -4.62 -18.46 -14.64
C ILE A 122 -3.59 -19.55 -14.81
N LEU A 123 -4.02 -20.68 -15.36
CA LEU A 123 -3.13 -21.80 -15.73
C LEU A 123 -2.77 -21.70 -17.22
N THR A 124 -1.65 -22.32 -17.63
CA THR A 124 -1.16 -22.28 -19.02
C THR A 124 -2.23 -22.60 -20.07
N PRO A 125 -3.10 -23.62 -19.91
CA PRO A 125 -4.14 -23.88 -20.91
C PRO A 125 -5.13 -22.72 -21.08
N LEU A 126 -5.50 -22.06 -19.99
CA LEU A 126 -6.37 -20.89 -20.03
C LEU A 126 -5.67 -19.69 -20.67
N LEU A 127 -4.39 -19.48 -20.37
CA LEU A 127 -3.58 -18.44 -21.00
C LEU A 127 -3.52 -18.61 -22.52
N CYS A 128 -3.32 -19.84 -23.01
CA CYS A 128 -3.33 -20.15 -24.44
C CYS A 128 -4.69 -19.84 -25.08
N GLN A 129 -5.80 -20.21 -24.41
CA GLN A 129 -7.15 -19.89 -24.89
C GLN A 129 -7.39 -18.38 -24.94
N MET A 130 -6.96 -17.65 -23.92
CA MET A 130 -7.05 -16.18 -23.90
C MET A 130 -6.26 -15.55 -25.05
N GLY A 131 -5.03 -16.02 -25.29
CA GLY A 131 -4.20 -15.56 -26.40
C GLY A 131 -4.80 -15.86 -27.77
N ALA A 132 -5.41 -17.04 -27.95
CA ALA A 132 -6.05 -17.43 -29.18
C ALA A 132 -7.37 -16.65 -29.46
N ALA A 133 -8.01 -16.13 -28.45
CA ALA A 133 -9.23 -15.33 -28.56
C ALA A 133 -8.97 -13.87 -28.96
N LEU A 134 -7.71 -13.40 -28.89
CA LEU A 134 -7.34 -12.03 -29.25
C LEU A 134 -7.18 -11.89 -30.77
N PRO A 135 -7.57 -10.74 -31.36
CA PRO A 135 -7.41 -10.49 -32.78
C PRO A 135 -5.92 -10.44 -33.20
N ASP A 136 -5.66 -10.65 -34.50
CA ASP A 136 -4.31 -10.61 -35.09
C ASP A 136 -3.95 -9.21 -35.64
N ASP A 137 -4.50 -8.17 -35.03
CA ASP A 137 -4.14 -6.77 -35.26
C ASP A 137 -3.13 -6.26 -34.23
N LEU A 138 -2.65 -5.04 -34.42
CA LEU A 138 -1.65 -4.45 -33.52
C LEU A 138 -2.11 -4.36 -32.04
N PRO A 139 -3.36 -3.96 -31.72
CA PRO A 139 -3.88 -4.07 -30.36
C PRO A 139 -3.87 -5.50 -29.81
N GLY A 140 -4.30 -6.48 -30.59
CA GLY A 140 -4.32 -7.87 -30.17
C GLY A 140 -2.92 -8.47 -29.95
N LEU A 141 -1.94 -8.11 -30.78
CA LEU A 141 -0.54 -8.48 -30.59
C LEU A 141 0.04 -7.88 -29.31
N ARG A 142 -0.26 -6.60 -29.03
CA ARG A 142 0.11 -5.94 -27.77
C ARG A 142 -0.49 -6.66 -26.58
N ASP A 143 -1.75 -7.00 -26.64
CA ASP A 143 -2.47 -7.63 -25.54
C ASP A 143 -1.97 -9.06 -25.30
N LYS A 144 -1.63 -9.81 -26.37
CA LYS A 144 -0.94 -11.11 -26.29
C LYS A 144 0.42 -10.97 -25.59
N ALA A 145 1.23 -9.98 -25.98
CA ALA A 145 2.52 -9.71 -25.35
C ALA A 145 2.39 -9.39 -23.87
N LEU A 146 1.43 -8.54 -23.49
CA LEU A 146 1.16 -8.21 -22.08
C LEU A 146 0.75 -9.43 -21.26
N LEU A 147 -0.11 -10.30 -21.80
CA LEU A 147 -0.53 -11.55 -21.16
C LEU A 147 0.66 -12.49 -20.93
N LEU A 148 1.47 -12.72 -21.99
CA LEU A 148 2.58 -13.67 -21.93
C LEU A 148 3.70 -13.17 -21.01
N ILE A 149 4.12 -11.93 -21.15
CA ILE A 149 5.17 -11.34 -20.30
C ILE A 149 4.68 -11.28 -18.85
N GLY A 150 3.46 -10.82 -18.61
CA GLY A 150 2.91 -10.74 -17.26
C GLY A 150 2.81 -12.10 -16.58
N PHE A 151 2.45 -13.15 -17.32
CA PHE A 151 2.37 -14.50 -16.80
C PHE A 151 3.76 -15.09 -16.53
N ALA A 152 4.68 -14.99 -17.50
CA ALA A 152 6.02 -15.58 -17.41
C ALA A 152 6.88 -14.91 -16.32
N SER A 153 6.75 -13.60 -16.17
CA SER A 153 7.56 -12.82 -15.23
C SER A 153 6.88 -12.58 -13.88
N ALA A 154 5.62 -12.98 -13.74
CA ALA A 154 4.77 -12.66 -12.59
C ALA A 154 4.73 -11.15 -12.27
N PHE A 155 4.89 -10.30 -13.27
CA PHE A 155 4.88 -8.85 -13.12
C PHE A 155 3.52 -8.31 -12.69
N GLY A 156 3.55 -7.37 -11.74
CA GLY A 156 2.40 -6.55 -11.42
C GLY A 156 2.10 -5.54 -12.54
N ARG A 157 0.89 -5.02 -12.55
CA ARG A 157 0.42 -4.05 -13.56
C ARG A 157 1.38 -2.86 -13.74
N CYS A 158 1.89 -2.29 -12.65
CA CYS A 158 2.79 -1.13 -12.72
C CYS A 158 4.15 -1.47 -13.34
N GLU A 159 4.62 -2.70 -13.14
CA GLU A 159 5.88 -3.20 -13.70
C GLU A 159 5.73 -3.44 -15.20
N LEU A 160 4.61 -4.08 -15.63
CA LEU A 160 4.31 -4.28 -17.05
C LEU A 160 4.25 -2.97 -17.84
N VAL A 161 3.54 -1.94 -17.33
CA VAL A 161 3.43 -0.67 -18.04
C VAL A 161 4.71 0.18 -17.95
N GLY A 162 5.61 -0.15 -17.03
CA GLY A 162 6.91 0.47 -16.87
C GLY A 162 7.99 -0.07 -17.81
N LEU A 163 7.75 -1.24 -18.47
CA LEU A 163 8.71 -1.84 -19.40
C LEU A 163 9.00 -0.93 -20.58
N GLN A 164 10.28 -0.85 -20.93
CA GLN A 164 10.76 -0.12 -22.10
C GLN A 164 11.44 -1.11 -23.08
N VAL A 165 11.51 -0.74 -24.35
CA VAL A 165 12.12 -1.59 -25.40
C VAL A 165 13.53 -2.03 -25.02
N ARG A 166 14.30 -1.19 -24.35
CA ARG A 166 15.67 -1.51 -23.88
C ARG A 166 15.73 -2.61 -22.80
N ASP A 167 14.59 -2.90 -22.14
CA ASP A 167 14.51 -3.90 -21.07
C ASP A 167 14.22 -5.32 -21.65
N VAL A 168 14.03 -5.40 -22.97
CA VAL A 168 13.73 -6.65 -23.70
C VAL A 168 14.90 -7.00 -24.59
N GLN A 169 15.51 -8.17 -24.36
CA GLN A 169 16.48 -8.77 -25.27
C GLN A 169 15.77 -9.85 -26.08
N ILE A 170 15.98 -9.85 -27.39
CA ILE A 170 15.49 -10.88 -28.32
C ILE A 170 16.72 -11.67 -28.76
N ASP A 171 16.83 -12.91 -28.28
CA ASP A 171 17.85 -13.83 -28.74
C ASP A 171 17.36 -14.44 -30.07
N GLU A 172 18.22 -14.38 -31.09
CA GLU A 172 17.97 -14.98 -32.42
C GLU A 172 18.18 -16.51 -32.43
#